data_61222d60fdf6475777854f50a07dcc9a
#
_entry.id   61222d60fdf6475777854f50a07dcc9a
#
_cell.length_a   1.000
_cell.length_b   1.000
_cell.length_c   1.000
_cell.angle_alpha   90.00
_cell.angle_beta   90.00
_cell.angle_gamma   90.00
#
_symmetry.space_group_name_H-M   'P 1'
#
loop_
_entity.id
_entity.type
_entity.pdbx_description
1 polymer ?
#
loop_
_entity_poly.entity_id
_entity_poly.type
_entity_poly.pdbx_seq_one_letter_code
_entity_poly.pdbx_strand_id
1 'polypeptide(L)'
;MKHKNKLLALAAAGVLTVTGMTMPAVQATSDDNMYGDLDGDGAVTISDAYRTLRAYSRVSAGGDSGLMDVQLTAADVNRDGSVTIEDAYYILKYYAEHFAGNQVTWEEVTRETVVVASELYQEYYEPFLRNIKYKISDALGNYYFADLNRDGIKELIIPRCTYAYDSSANVYTISGNRVVYAGTAGDAYATYYYKNGIYYGYFIKGGNRIIHKITMNQTTVTTTVVTQEYSPGEQEAKWMQEIKDLEKQCGLPTYKLDDFSPFYE
;
A
#
# COMPACT_ATOMS: atom_id res chain seq x y z
N MET A 1 -11.85 -17.56 22.21
CA MET A 1 -10.93 -17.20 23.32
C MET A 1 -9.53 -17.66 22.95
N LYS A 2 -8.54 -16.79 22.96
CA LYS A 2 -7.09 -16.97 22.69
C LYS A 2 -6.66 -16.86 21.22
N HIS A 3 -6.76 -15.67 20.63
CA HIS A 3 -5.76 -15.20 19.66
C HIS A 3 -5.14 -13.90 20.22
N LYS A 4 -4.34 -14.05 21.25
CA LYS A 4 -3.50 -12.97 21.77
C LYS A 4 -2.14 -13.03 21.07
N ASN A 5 -1.70 -11.91 20.56
CA ASN A 5 -0.34 -11.53 20.20
C ASN A 5 0.21 -12.12 18.90
N LYS A 6 -0.21 -11.64 17.74
CA LYS A 6 0.59 -11.69 16.51
C LYS A 6 0.64 -10.35 15.78
N LEU A 7 0.56 -9.23 16.49
CA LEU A 7 1.11 -7.99 15.95
C LEU A 7 2.59 -7.95 16.32
N LEU A 8 3.43 -8.58 15.51
CA LEU A 8 4.84 -8.22 15.47
C LEU A 8 4.91 -6.92 14.68
N ALA A 9 4.95 -5.81 15.43
CA ALA A 9 5.39 -4.54 14.89
C ALA A 9 6.77 -4.74 14.25
N LEU A 10 6.85 -4.63 12.91
CA LEU A 10 8.12 -4.55 12.20
C LEU A 10 8.72 -3.15 12.43
N ALA A 11 9.07 -2.86 13.68
CA ALA A 11 9.85 -1.70 14.08
C ALA A 11 11.15 -2.21 14.69
N ALA A 12 12.07 -2.66 13.83
CA ALA A 12 13.45 -2.84 14.22
C ALA A 12 14.35 -2.60 13.02
N ALA A 13 14.56 -1.32 12.68
CA ALA A 13 15.79 -0.93 12.03
C ALA A 13 16.94 -1.05 13.06
N GLY A 14 17.20 -2.27 13.48
CA GLY A 14 18.39 -2.63 14.21
C GLY A 14 19.51 -2.88 13.22
N VAL A 15 20.52 -2.04 13.22
CA VAL A 15 21.79 -2.31 12.56
C VAL A 15 22.36 -3.59 13.18
N LEU A 16 22.08 -4.74 12.54
CA LEU A 16 22.76 -5.99 12.84
C LEU A 16 24.17 -5.91 12.25
N THR A 17 25.14 -5.61 13.08
CA THR A 17 26.54 -5.90 12.76
C THR A 17 26.72 -7.42 12.81
N VAL A 18 26.64 -8.06 11.64
CA VAL A 18 26.89 -9.49 11.51
C VAL A 18 28.38 -9.73 11.61
N THR A 19 28.84 -10.10 12.78
CA THR A 19 30.17 -10.67 12.98
C THR A 19 30.11 -12.15 12.68
N GLY A 20 30.55 -12.56 11.48
CA GLY A 20 31.20 -13.87 11.20
C GLY A 20 30.46 -15.16 11.48
N MET A 21 29.11 -15.19 11.54
CA MET A 21 28.37 -16.44 11.55
C MET A 21 28.00 -16.83 10.11
N THR A 22 28.48 -18.01 9.65
CA THR A 22 27.96 -18.63 8.43
C THR A 22 26.52 -19.06 8.70
N MET A 23 25.58 -18.30 8.15
CA MET A 23 24.16 -18.67 8.18
C MET A 23 23.93 -19.84 7.23
N PRO A 24 23.18 -20.89 7.62
CA PRO A 24 22.83 -21.95 6.69
C PRO A 24 21.95 -21.39 5.57
N ALA A 25 22.28 -21.76 4.35
CA ALA A 25 21.48 -21.42 3.17
C ALA A 25 20.31 -22.41 3.03
N VAL A 26 19.16 -21.91 2.60
CA VAL A 26 17.99 -22.72 2.25
C VAL A 26 18.01 -22.95 0.75
N GLN A 27 18.16 -24.20 0.29
CA GLN A 27 18.13 -24.51 -1.13
C GLN A 27 16.73 -24.31 -1.70
N ALA A 28 16.63 -23.60 -2.82
CA ALA A 28 15.39 -23.44 -3.57
C ALA A 28 14.95 -24.80 -4.13
N THR A 29 13.67 -25.14 -4.03
CA THR A 29 13.11 -26.37 -4.59
C THR A 29 12.87 -26.24 -6.10
N SER A 30 12.93 -27.33 -6.84
CA SER A 30 13.19 -27.42 -8.29
C SER A 30 12.22 -26.73 -9.25
N ASP A 31 11.02 -26.29 -8.85
CA ASP A 31 10.06 -25.59 -9.70
C ASP A 31 9.97 -24.08 -9.43
N ASP A 32 10.47 -23.63 -8.29
CA ASP A 32 10.49 -22.21 -7.89
C ASP A 32 11.92 -21.61 -7.89
N ASN A 33 12.85 -22.23 -8.58
CA ASN A 33 14.31 -22.00 -8.54
C ASN A 33 14.77 -20.57 -8.84
N MET A 34 13.88 -19.63 -9.14
CA MET A 34 14.25 -18.24 -9.46
C MET A 34 13.68 -17.24 -8.46
N TYR A 35 12.62 -17.57 -7.74
CA TYR A 35 12.01 -16.64 -6.78
C TYR A 35 12.76 -16.60 -5.46
N GLY A 36 13.03 -15.38 -4.99
CA GLY A 36 13.70 -15.13 -3.74
C GLY A 36 15.23 -15.27 -3.75
N ASP A 37 15.83 -15.81 -4.82
CA ASP A 37 17.29 -15.94 -5.01
C ASP A 37 17.78 -14.82 -5.93
N LEU A 38 18.11 -13.67 -5.37
CA LEU A 38 18.48 -12.48 -6.14
C LEU A 38 19.95 -12.49 -6.63
N ASP A 39 20.82 -13.26 -5.99
CA ASP A 39 22.21 -13.33 -6.41
C ASP A 39 22.54 -14.55 -7.27
N GLY A 40 21.57 -15.46 -7.42
CA GLY A 40 21.71 -16.63 -8.30
C GLY A 40 22.65 -17.68 -7.75
N ASP A 41 22.82 -17.75 -6.42
CA ASP A 41 23.69 -18.72 -5.77
C ASP A 41 23.00 -20.07 -5.49
N GLY A 42 21.69 -20.17 -5.82
CA GLY A 42 20.86 -21.34 -5.66
C GLY A 42 20.24 -21.46 -4.27
N ALA A 43 20.30 -20.42 -3.46
CA ALA A 43 19.75 -20.39 -2.12
C ALA A 43 19.01 -19.11 -1.80
N VAL A 44 17.88 -19.23 -1.08
CA VAL A 44 17.18 -18.08 -0.53
C VAL A 44 17.75 -17.77 0.86
N THR A 45 18.21 -16.53 1.05
CA THR A 45 18.90 -16.10 2.27
C THR A 45 18.45 -14.73 2.75
N ILE A 46 18.92 -14.30 3.92
CA ILE A 46 18.74 -12.91 4.42
C ILE A 46 19.38 -11.89 3.46
N SER A 47 20.44 -12.28 2.73
CA SER A 47 21.09 -11.40 1.75
C SER A 47 20.15 -11.00 0.64
N ASP A 48 19.31 -11.92 0.19
CA ASP A 48 18.33 -11.68 -0.89
C ASP A 48 17.20 -10.75 -0.42
N ALA A 49 16.68 -10.99 0.77
CA ALA A 49 15.71 -10.08 1.40
C ALA A 49 16.28 -8.66 1.55
N TYR A 50 17.54 -8.54 1.97
CA TYR A 50 18.23 -7.25 2.07
C TYR A 50 18.40 -6.58 0.71
N ARG A 51 18.75 -7.32 -0.35
CA ARG A 51 18.89 -6.80 -1.73
C ARG A 51 17.55 -6.29 -2.26
N THR A 52 16.47 -7.03 -2.02
CA THR A 52 15.10 -6.63 -2.38
C THR A 52 14.69 -5.36 -1.64
N LEU A 53 14.90 -5.29 -0.33
CA LEU A 53 14.62 -4.09 0.47
C LEU A 53 15.42 -2.87 0.01
N ARG A 54 16.69 -3.07 -0.37
CA ARG A 54 17.56 -2.02 -0.90
C ARG A 54 17.07 -1.51 -2.24
N ALA A 55 16.62 -2.40 -3.15
CA ALA A 55 16.05 -2.04 -4.43
C ALA A 55 14.79 -1.20 -4.25
N TYR A 56 13.86 -1.66 -3.41
CA TYR A 56 12.67 -0.91 -3.01
C TYR A 56 13.02 0.48 -2.47
N SER A 57 13.98 0.58 -1.56
CA SER A 57 14.39 1.86 -0.96
C SER A 57 14.91 2.86 -1.99
N ARG A 58 15.68 2.38 -3.01
CA ARG A 58 16.17 3.22 -4.10
C ARG A 58 15.03 3.76 -4.98
N VAL A 59 14.10 2.89 -5.38
CA VAL A 59 12.92 3.28 -6.18
C VAL A 59 12.05 4.26 -5.40
N SER A 60 11.83 4.02 -4.11
CA SER A 60 11.07 4.92 -3.24
C SER A 60 11.72 6.30 -3.07
N ALA A 61 13.04 6.37 -3.19
CA ALA A 61 13.79 7.63 -3.23
C ALA A 61 13.82 8.30 -4.61
N GLY A 62 13.12 7.74 -5.62
CA GLY A 62 13.06 8.26 -6.99
C GLY A 62 14.24 7.86 -7.87
N GLY A 63 15.04 6.89 -7.45
CA GLY A 63 16.15 6.32 -8.20
C GLY A 63 15.79 5.03 -8.94
N ASP A 64 16.78 4.45 -9.58
CA ASP A 64 16.72 3.13 -10.21
C ASP A 64 16.87 2.02 -9.15
N SER A 65 16.21 0.87 -9.33
CA SER A 65 16.29 -0.28 -8.40
C SER A 65 17.72 -0.80 -8.26
N GLY A 66 18.52 -0.71 -9.32
CA GLY A 66 19.85 -1.29 -9.45
C GLY A 66 19.81 -2.80 -9.62
N LEU A 67 18.66 -3.37 -9.99
CA LEU A 67 18.47 -4.78 -10.31
C LEU A 67 18.33 -4.97 -11.81
N MET A 68 18.86 -6.09 -12.33
CA MET A 68 18.61 -6.57 -13.69
C MET A 68 17.21 -7.20 -13.79
N ASP A 69 16.66 -7.33 -15.00
CA ASP A 69 15.32 -7.89 -15.23
C ASP A 69 15.12 -9.26 -14.57
N VAL A 70 16.13 -10.15 -14.65
CA VAL A 70 16.08 -11.47 -14.00
C VAL A 70 16.01 -11.35 -12.47
N GLN A 71 16.69 -10.36 -11.90
CA GLN A 71 16.66 -10.10 -10.46
C GLN A 71 15.36 -9.42 -10.03
N LEU A 72 14.76 -8.58 -10.87
CA LEU A 72 13.43 -8.03 -10.62
C LEU A 72 12.39 -9.14 -10.58
N THR A 73 12.47 -10.12 -11.50
CA THR A 73 11.60 -11.29 -11.47
C THR A 73 11.81 -12.14 -10.22
N ALA A 74 13.07 -12.35 -9.82
CA ALA A 74 13.39 -13.11 -8.60
C ALA A 74 12.94 -12.38 -7.33
N ALA A 75 12.94 -11.06 -7.33
CA ALA A 75 12.55 -10.23 -6.19
C ALA A 75 11.03 -10.12 -6.01
N ASP A 76 10.23 -10.18 -7.08
CA ASP A 76 8.77 -10.11 -7.08
C ASP A 76 8.19 -11.51 -6.74
N VAL A 77 8.26 -11.88 -5.48
CA VAL A 77 7.90 -13.24 -5.03
C VAL A 77 6.39 -13.45 -4.89
N ASN A 78 5.61 -12.37 -4.78
CA ASN A 78 4.15 -12.41 -4.78
C ASN A 78 3.55 -12.29 -6.19
N ARG A 79 4.38 -11.98 -7.20
CA ARG A 79 4.03 -11.89 -8.63
C ARG A 79 2.98 -10.80 -8.92
N ASP A 80 3.01 -9.71 -8.18
CA ASP A 80 2.10 -8.57 -8.41
C ASP A 80 2.62 -7.57 -9.45
N GLY A 81 3.82 -7.79 -9.97
CA GLY A 81 4.49 -6.97 -10.99
C GLY A 81 5.27 -5.79 -10.40
N SER A 82 5.47 -5.76 -9.09
CA SER A 82 6.19 -4.68 -8.40
C SER A 82 7.11 -5.23 -7.33
N VAL A 83 8.34 -4.75 -7.26
CA VAL A 83 9.24 -5.10 -6.15
C VAL A 83 9.03 -4.10 -5.01
N THR A 84 8.50 -4.59 -3.89
CA THR A 84 8.09 -3.78 -2.73
C THR A 84 8.78 -4.25 -1.44
N ILE A 85 8.47 -3.59 -0.33
CA ILE A 85 8.89 -4.03 1.00
C ILE A 85 8.25 -5.37 1.38
N GLU A 86 7.08 -5.66 0.82
CA GLU A 86 6.33 -6.89 1.05
C GLU A 86 7.09 -8.10 0.54
N ASP A 87 7.69 -8.00 -0.65
CA ASP A 87 8.53 -9.05 -1.20
C ASP A 87 9.76 -9.34 -0.33
N ALA A 88 10.42 -8.29 0.14
CA ALA A 88 11.54 -8.45 1.07
C ALA A 88 11.11 -9.15 2.37
N TYR A 89 9.91 -8.85 2.87
CA TYR A 89 9.32 -9.54 4.01
C TYR A 89 9.05 -11.02 3.71
N TYR A 90 8.46 -11.33 2.55
CA TYR A 90 8.17 -12.72 2.16
C TYR A 90 9.45 -13.55 1.98
N ILE A 91 10.50 -12.97 1.38
CA ILE A 91 11.80 -13.64 1.26
C ILE A 91 12.37 -13.95 2.64
N LEU A 92 12.32 -12.99 3.56
CA LEU A 92 12.80 -13.18 4.92
C LEU A 92 11.96 -14.24 5.69
N LYS A 93 10.64 -14.22 5.49
CA LYS A 93 9.72 -15.19 6.10
C LYS A 93 9.96 -16.60 5.56
N TYR A 94 10.07 -16.75 4.23
CA TYR A 94 10.40 -18.02 3.59
C TYR A 94 11.69 -18.62 4.17
N TYR A 95 12.75 -17.79 4.24
CA TYR A 95 14.00 -18.18 4.86
C TYR A 95 13.83 -18.61 6.33
N ALA A 96 13.13 -17.82 7.13
CA ALA A 96 12.94 -18.07 8.56
C ALA A 96 12.16 -19.37 8.83
N GLU A 97 11.10 -19.64 8.06
CA GLU A 97 10.30 -20.87 8.16
C GLU A 97 11.15 -22.09 7.81
N HIS A 98 11.91 -22.06 6.72
CA HIS A 98 12.79 -23.16 6.34
C HIS A 98 13.93 -23.35 7.35
N PHE A 99 14.47 -22.26 7.89
CA PHE A 99 15.49 -22.33 8.96
C PHE A 99 14.92 -22.99 10.23
N ALA A 100 13.64 -22.78 10.54
CA ALA A 100 12.94 -23.44 11.64
C ALA A 100 12.60 -24.93 11.34
N GLY A 101 12.89 -25.42 10.13
CA GLY A 101 12.62 -26.80 9.69
C GLY A 101 11.24 -27.00 9.05
N ASN A 102 10.47 -25.92 8.81
CA ASN A 102 9.20 -25.99 8.14
C ASN A 102 9.40 -26.04 6.62
N GLN A 103 8.58 -26.82 5.92
CA GLN A 103 8.56 -26.89 4.46
C GLN A 103 7.40 -26.00 3.97
N VAL A 104 7.69 -24.77 3.60
CA VAL A 104 6.68 -23.81 3.07
C VAL A 104 6.95 -23.50 1.61
N THR A 105 5.88 -23.27 0.85
CA THR A 105 5.93 -22.79 -0.54
C THR A 105 5.82 -21.26 -0.59
N TRP A 106 6.19 -20.67 -1.73
CA TRP A 106 5.97 -19.24 -1.95
C TRP A 106 4.48 -18.87 -1.85
N GLU A 107 3.60 -19.71 -2.39
CA GLU A 107 2.16 -19.49 -2.33
C GLU A 107 1.63 -19.47 -0.88
N GLU A 108 2.13 -20.34 -0.02
CA GLU A 108 1.75 -20.34 1.41
C GLU A 108 2.28 -19.10 2.13
N VAL A 109 3.53 -18.72 1.87
CA VAL A 109 4.16 -17.55 2.48
C VAL A 109 3.46 -16.25 2.09
N THR A 110 3.11 -16.08 0.80
CA THR A 110 2.46 -14.87 0.29
C THR A 110 0.97 -14.82 0.61
N ARG A 111 0.27 -15.97 0.60
CA ARG A 111 -1.17 -16.07 0.92
C ARG A 111 -1.49 -15.65 2.35
N GLU A 112 -0.63 -15.97 3.31
CA GLU A 112 -0.91 -15.68 4.73
C GLU A 112 -1.01 -14.18 5.04
N THR A 113 -0.31 -13.34 4.30
CA THR A 113 -0.38 -11.88 4.49
C THR A 113 -1.67 -11.28 3.90
N VAL A 114 -2.15 -11.82 2.77
CA VAL A 114 -3.45 -11.42 2.19
C VAL A 114 -4.60 -11.75 3.15
N VAL A 115 -4.56 -12.93 3.76
CA VAL A 115 -5.56 -13.32 4.79
C VAL A 115 -5.48 -12.39 6.01
N VAL A 116 -4.29 -12.06 6.47
CA VAL A 116 -4.10 -11.13 7.60
C VAL A 116 -4.64 -9.72 7.30
N ALA A 117 -4.42 -9.20 6.08
CA ALA A 117 -4.95 -7.88 5.72
C ALA A 117 -6.49 -7.87 5.69
N SER A 118 -7.12 -8.87 5.07
CA SER A 118 -8.59 -8.96 5.04
C SER A 118 -9.19 -9.18 6.44
N GLU A 119 -8.57 -10.00 7.28
CA GLU A 119 -8.99 -10.17 8.67
C GLU A 119 -8.90 -8.85 9.47
N LEU A 120 -7.82 -8.07 9.28
CA LEU A 120 -7.67 -6.75 9.88
C LEU A 120 -8.76 -5.77 9.40
N TYR A 121 -9.12 -5.80 8.11
CA TYR A 121 -10.17 -4.94 7.59
C TYR A 121 -11.54 -5.31 8.18
N GLN A 122 -11.85 -6.60 8.32
CA GLN A 122 -13.07 -7.08 8.96
C GLN A 122 -13.10 -6.73 10.45
N GLU A 123 -11.97 -6.89 11.15
CA GLU A 123 -11.89 -6.63 12.58
C GLU A 123 -11.95 -5.14 12.92
N TYR A 124 -11.31 -4.27 12.12
CA TYR A 124 -11.14 -2.85 12.46
C TYR A 124 -11.93 -1.91 11.58
N TYR A 125 -11.83 -2.02 10.24
CA TYR A 125 -12.47 -1.06 9.35
C TYR A 125 -13.99 -1.27 9.21
N GLU A 126 -14.45 -2.48 9.16
CA GLU A 126 -15.90 -2.72 9.03
C GLU A 126 -16.69 -2.18 10.22
N PRO A 127 -16.37 -2.48 11.49
CA PRO A 127 -17.05 -1.89 12.64
C PRO A 127 -16.89 -0.36 12.69
N PHE A 128 -15.73 0.15 12.28
CA PHE A 128 -15.47 1.58 12.20
C PHE A 128 -16.39 2.26 11.18
N LEU A 129 -16.51 1.74 9.94
CA LEU A 129 -17.41 2.26 8.92
C LEU A 129 -18.88 2.18 9.33
N ARG A 130 -19.31 1.07 9.92
CA ARG A 130 -20.68 0.92 10.45
C ARG A 130 -20.99 1.99 11.49
N ASN A 131 -20.04 2.32 12.35
CA ASN A 131 -20.21 3.36 13.38
C ASN A 131 -20.16 4.78 12.79
N ILE A 132 -19.28 5.03 11.82
CA ILE A 132 -19.13 6.32 11.14
C ILE A 132 -20.37 6.69 10.34
N LYS A 133 -21.02 5.74 9.67
CA LYS A 133 -22.26 5.96 8.91
C LYS A 133 -23.35 6.69 9.72
N TYR A 134 -23.38 6.49 11.01
CA TYR A 134 -24.37 7.16 11.89
C TYR A 134 -23.87 8.50 12.47
N LYS A 135 -22.57 8.77 12.41
CA LYS A 135 -21.95 9.96 13.03
C LYS A 135 -21.53 11.03 12.02
N ILE A 136 -21.33 10.66 10.75
CA ILE A 136 -20.93 11.58 9.69
C ILE A 136 -22.13 11.75 8.76
N SER A 137 -23.05 12.65 9.11
CA SER A 137 -24.10 13.14 8.20
C SER A 137 -23.55 13.74 6.92
N ASP A 138 -22.25 13.99 6.88
CA ASP A 138 -21.54 14.79 5.89
C ASP A 138 -20.64 13.95 4.96
N ALA A 139 -20.60 12.62 5.13
CA ALA A 139 -19.89 11.74 4.21
C ALA A 139 -20.61 11.70 2.86
N LEU A 140 -19.85 11.82 1.76
CA LEU A 140 -20.39 11.79 0.39
C LEU A 140 -20.92 10.40 -0.03
N GLY A 141 -21.01 9.45 0.90
CA GLY A 141 -21.60 8.14 0.71
C GLY A 141 -20.66 7.10 0.08
N ASN A 142 -19.40 7.47 -0.13
CA ASN A 142 -18.38 6.60 -0.74
C ASN A 142 -17.11 6.54 0.10
N TYR A 143 -16.29 5.50 -0.14
CA TYR A 143 -14.93 5.41 0.36
C TYR A 143 -13.99 4.78 -0.69
N TYR A 144 -12.69 4.88 -0.44
CA TYR A 144 -11.63 4.29 -1.26
C TYR A 144 -10.65 3.55 -0.37
N PHE A 145 -9.96 2.57 -0.96
CA PHE A 145 -8.79 1.93 -0.38
C PHE A 145 -7.53 2.27 -1.15
N ALA A 146 -6.45 2.59 -0.44
CA ALA A 146 -5.15 2.86 -1.01
C ALA A 146 -4.04 2.52 0.00
N ASP A 147 -3.07 1.73 -0.38
CA ASP A 147 -1.87 1.49 0.42
C ASP A 147 -0.90 2.67 0.27
N LEU A 148 -1.13 3.72 1.08
CA LEU A 148 -0.44 5.00 0.94
C LEU A 148 0.99 4.99 1.48
N ASN A 149 1.27 4.15 2.47
CA ASN A 149 2.57 4.00 3.12
C ASN A 149 3.34 2.75 2.65
N ARG A 150 2.70 1.89 1.84
CA ARG A 150 3.22 0.67 1.25
C ARG A 150 3.66 -0.36 2.30
N ASP A 151 2.85 -0.54 3.33
CA ASP A 151 3.07 -1.55 4.35
C ASP A 151 2.21 -2.82 4.15
N GLY A 152 1.47 -2.88 3.02
CA GLY A 152 0.56 -3.98 2.70
C GLY A 152 -0.82 -3.83 3.34
N ILE A 153 -1.04 -2.82 4.17
CA ILE A 153 -2.34 -2.51 4.79
C ILE A 153 -2.90 -1.27 4.12
N LYS A 154 -3.99 -1.43 3.36
CA LYS A 154 -4.60 -0.29 2.67
C LYS A 154 -5.27 0.66 3.68
N GLU A 155 -5.03 1.95 3.51
CA GLU A 155 -5.72 3.01 4.21
C GLU A 155 -7.12 3.21 3.66
N LEU A 156 -8.01 3.61 4.56
CA LEU A 156 -9.40 3.95 4.26
C LEU A 156 -9.52 5.45 4.04
N ILE A 157 -9.91 5.87 2.83
CA ILE A 157 -10.12 7.28 2.46
C ILE A 157 -11.63 7.54 2.40
N ILE A 158 -12.13 8.42 3.26
CA ILE A 158 -13.55 8.78 3.35
C ILE A 158 -13.75 10.25 3.01
N PRO A 159 -14.30 10.57 1.82
CA PRO A 159 -14.69 11.91 1.47
C PRO A 159 -15.80 12.42 2.38
N ARG A 160 -15.64 13.64 2.90
CA ARG A 160 -16.66 14.34 3.70
C ARG A 160 -16.82 15.79 3.26
N CYS A 161 -18.03 16.28 3.35
CA CYS A 161 -18.34 17.67 3.04
C CYS A 161 -19.40 18.17 4.04
N THR A 162 -18.97 18.98 5.00
CA THR A 162 -19.88 19.60 6.00
C THR A 162 -20.57 20.82 5.41
N TYR A 163 -19.81 21.63 4.64
CA TYR A 163 -20.28 22.80 3.90
C TYR A 163 -19.41 22.96 2.64
N ALA A 164 -19.87 23.79 1.70
CA ALA A 164 -19.19 24.00 0.41
C ALA A 164 -17.70 24.43 0.51
N TYR A 165 -17.26 24.87 1.68
CA TYR A 165 -15.90 25.33 1.94
C TYR A 165 -15.11 24.41 2.91
N ASP A 166 -15.73 23.36 3.45
CA ASP A 166 -15.10 22.39 4.35
C ASP A 166 -15.25 20.99 3.75
N SER A 167 -14.69 20.82 2.55
CA SER A 167 -14.62 19.53 1.88
C SER A 167 -13.24 18.93 2.04
N SER A 168 -13.16 17.74 2.57
CA SER A 168 -11.90 17.01 2.75
C SER A 168 -12.11 15.50 2.60
N ALA A 169 -11.07 14.79 2.21
CA ALA A 169 -11.06 13.33 2.26
C ALA A 169 -10.21 12.88 3.45
N ASN A 170 -10.88 12.38 4.47
CA ASN A 170 -10.22 11.89 5.67
C ASN A 170 -9.60 10.53 5.43
N VAL A 171 -8.37 10.36 5.86
CA VAL A 171 -7.63 9.10 5.79
C VAL A 171 -7.55 8.47 7.16
N TYR A 172 -7.80 7.18 7.20
CA TYR A 172 -7.71 6.36 8.39
C TYR A 172 -6.83 5.15 8.12
N THR A 173 -5.99 4.80 9.09
CA THR A 173 -5.13 3.61 9.05
C THR A 173 -5.32 2.76 10.29
N ILE A 174 -4.85 1.51 10.24
CA ILE A 174 -4.85 0.61 11.40
C ILE A 174 -3.49 0.73 12.09
N SER A 175 -3.49 1.10 13.35
CA SER A 175 -2.27 1.19 14.16
C SER A 175 -2.54 0.82 15.61
N GLY A 176 -1.74 -0.08 16.17
CA GLY A 176 -1.89 -0.52 17.57
C GLY A 176 -3.28 -1.12 17.86
N ASN A 177 -3.80 -1.97 16.98
CA ASN A 177 -5.11 -2.66 17.13
C ASN A 177 -6.32 -1.70 17.16
N ARG A 178 -6.24 -0.60 16.45
CA ARG A 178 -7.35 0.36 16.32
C ARG A 178 -7.24 1.16 15.03
N VAL A 179 -8.39 1.67 14.58
CA VAL A 179 -8.42 2.66 13.50
C VAL A 179 -8.03 4.02 14.05
N VAL A 180 -7.04 4.66 13.43
CA VAL A 180 -6.57 6.00 13.76
C VAL A 180 -6.74 6.94 12.58
N TYR A 181 -7.03 8.19 12.86
CA TYR A 181 -7.05 9.24 11.85
C TYR A 181 -5.62 9.63 11.46
N ALA A 182 -5.32 9.54 10.17
CA ALA A 182 -3.98 9.76 9.62
C ALA A 182 -3.79 11.14 8.97
N GLY A 183 -4.88 11.86 8.71
CA GLY A 183 -4.85 13.16 8.04
C GLY A 183 -5.85 13.25 6.90
N THR A 184 -5.60 14.15 5.92
CA THR A 184 -6.47 14.35 4.76
C THR A 184 -5.74 14.11 3.46
N ALA A 185 -6.43 13.50 2.49
CA ALA A 185 -5.95 13.25 1.13
C ALA A 185 -6.38 14.36 0.13
N GLY A 186 -6.66 15.56 0.60
CA GLY A 186 -7.12 16.68 -0.22
C GLY A 186 -8.64 16.86 -0.21
N ASP A 187 -9.21 17.30 -1.34
CA ASP A 187 -10.63 17.65 -1.44
C ASP A 187 -11.53 16.39 -1.51
N ALA A 188 -12.72 16.47 -0.91
CA ALA A 188 -13.70 15.40 -0.92
C ALA A 188 -14.28 15.07 -2.30
N TYR A 189 -14.24 16.03 -3.22
CA TYR A 189 -14.71 15.85 -4.59
C TYR A 189 -13.61 15.48 -5.57
N ALA A 190 -12.40 15.18 -5.08
CA ALA A 190 -11.30 14.75 -5.93
C ALA A 190 -11.54 13.34 -6.48
N THR A 191 -11.11 13.09 -7.71
CA THR A 191 -10.91 11.74 -8.24
C THR A 191 -9.53 11.27 -7.81
N TYR A 192 -9.47 10.13 -7.14
CA TYR A 192 -8.23 9.55 -6.63
C TYR A 192 -7.69 8.52 -7.62
N TYR A 193 -6.39 8.59 -7.90
CA TYR A 193 -5.72 7.66 -8.82
C TYR A 193 -4.28 7.35 -8.40
N TYR A 194 -3.79 6.22 -8.86
CA TYR A 194 -2.42 5.75 -8.63
C TYR A 194 -1.65 5.75 -9.95
N LYS A 195 -0.53 6.46 -10.00
CA LYS A 195 0.29 6.55 -11.21
C LYS A 195 1.77 6.65 -10.85
N ASN A 196 2.59 5.82 -11.50
CA ASN A 196 4.06 5.82 -11.32
C ASN A 196 4.47 5.71 -9.84
N GLY A 197 3.82 4.83 -9.08
CA GLY A 197 4.14 4.61 -7.68
C GLY A 197 3.67 5.72 -6.72
N ILE A 198 2.79 6.63 -7.15
CA ILE A 198 2.34 7.76 -6.34
C ILE A 198 0.82 7.90 -6.42
N TYR A 199 0.19 8.15 -5.29
CA TYR A 199 -1.22 8.49 -5.21
C TYR A 199 -1.46 9.97 -5.41
N TYR A 200 -2.54 10.30 -6.14
CA TYR A 200 -2.94 11.67 -6.43
C TYR A 200 -4.43 11.85 -6.22
N GLY A 201 -4.82 13.07 -5.82
CA GLY A 201 -6.18 13.57 -5.87
C GLY A 201 -6.30 14.67 -6.90
N TYR A 202 -7.20 14.51 -7.87
CA TYR A 202 -7.44 15.47 -8.95
C TYR A 202 -8.82 16.12 -8.76
N PHE A 203 -8.83 17.42 -8.60
CA PHE A 203 -10.03 18.20 -8.33
C PHE A 203 -10.24 19.28 -9.39
N ILE A 204 -11.48 19.41 -9.89
CA ILE A 204 -11.91 20.48 -10.78
C ILE A 204 -13.23 21.04 -10.28
N LYS A 205 -13.31 22.34 -10.09
CA LYS A 205 -14.56 23.03 -9.78
C LYS A 205 -14.47 24.54 -10.09
N GLY A 206 -15.44 25.04 -10.85
CA GLY A 206 -15.56 26.47 -11.12
C GLY A 206 -14.34 27.09 -11.80
N GLY A 207 -13.77 26.38 -12.78
CA GLY A 207 -12.57 26.80 -13.51
C GLY A 207 -11.26 26.60 -12.75
N ASN A 208 -11.30 26.07 -11.54
CA ASN A 208 -10.10 25.71 -10.79
C ASN A 208 -9.74 24.24 -11.04
N ARG A 209 -8.46 23.99 -11.29
CA ARG A 209 -7.83 22.68 -11.35
C ARG A 209 -6.79 22.58 -10.25
N ILE A 210 -6.92 21.59 -9.39
CA ILE A 210 -5.94 21.33 -8.34
C ILE A 210 -5.59 19.84 -8.36
N ILE A 211 -4.29 19.55 -8.40
CA ILE A 211 -3.77 18.19 -8.27
C ILE A 211 -2.94 18.12 -7.01
N HIS A 212 -3.31 17.22 -6.12
CA HIS A 212 -2.58 16.91 -4.90
C HIS A 212 -1.79 15.61 -5.07
N LYS A 213 -0.52 15.64 -4.71
CA LYS A 213 0.26 14.43 -4.44
C LYS A 213 -0.01 14.01 -3.00
N ILE A 214 -0.31 12.74 -2.80
CA ILE A 214 -0.63 12.15 -1.50
C ILE A 214 0.49 11.19 -1.13
N THR A 215 1.09 11.41 0.02
CA THR A 215 2.12 10.52 0.59
C THR A 215 1.79 10.24 2.05
N MET A 216 2.24 9.12 2.57
CA MET A 216 2.06 8.77 3.96
C MET A 216 3.36 8.26 4.55
N ASN A 217 3.63 8.62 5.78
CA ASN A 217 4.74 8.09 6.57
C ASN A 217 4.14 7.46 7.84
N GLN A 218 4.24 6.15 7.97
CA GLN A 218 3.63 5.37 9.05
C GLN A 218 2.13 5.67 9.19
N THR A 219 1.75 6.58 10.09
CA THR A 219 0.35 6.92 10.39
C THR A 219 0.00 8.37 10.07
N THR A 220 0.82 9.08 9.30
CA THR A 220 0.60 10.49 8.98
C THR A 220 0.60 10.74 7.49
N VAL A 221 -0.53 11.23 6.97
CA VAL A 221 -0.69 11.64 5.58
C VAL A 221 -0.17 13.05 5.36
N THR A 222 0.56 13.23 4.28
CA THR A 222 0.98 14.54 3.77
C THR A 222 0.42 14.75 2.38
N THR A 223 -0.27 15.86 2.19
CA THR A 223 -0.84 16.27 0.90
C THR A 223 -0.12 17.51 0.40
N THR A 224 0.41 17.43 -0.83
CA THR A 224 1.15 18.53 -1.45
C THR A 224 0.48 18.92 -2.76
N VAL A 225 0.18 20.20 -2.94
CA VAL A 225 -0.30 20.71 -4.23
C VAL A 225 0.83 20.66 -5.24
N VAL A 226 0.64 19.89 -6.31
CA VAL A 226 1.62 19.78 -7.42
C VAL A 226 1.18 20.57 -8.67
N THR A 227 -0.11 20.85 -8.79
CA THR A 227 -0.66 21.70 -9.84
C THR A 227 -1.82 22.52 -9.26
N GLN A 228 -1.83 23.81 -9.55
CA GLN A 228 -2.97 24.69 -9.29
C GLN A 228 -3.10 25.68 -10.44
N GLU A 229 -4.23 25.62 -11.13
CA GLU A 229 -4.51 26.43 -12.31
C GLU A 229 -5.94 26.95 -12.26
N TYR A 230 -6.16 28.12 -12.86
CA TYR A 230 -7.49 28.68 -13.04
C TYR A 230 -7.71 29.02 -14.50
N SER A 231 -8.69 28.38 -15.13
CA SER A 231 -9.09 28.67 -16.51
C SER A 231 -10.51 28.14 -16.74
N PRO A 232 -11.52 28.98 -16.60
CA PRO A 232 -12.90 28.58 -16.85
C PRO A 232 -13.20 28.42 -18.37
N GLY A 233 -14.29 27.73 -18.67
CA GLY A 233 -14.76 27.55 -20.03
C GLY A 233 -14.16 26.34 -20.75
N GLU A 234 -13.67 26.51 -21.99
CA GLU A 234 -13.19 25.39 -22.82
C GLU A 234 -12.05 24.61 -22.19
N GLN A 235 -11.17 25.26 -21.46
CA GLN A 235 -10.06 24.58 -20.78
C GLN A 235 -10.55 23.69 -19.62
N GLU A 236 -11.55 24.15 -18.87
CA GLU A 236 -12.18 23.32 -17.83
C GLU A 236 -12.78 22.06 -18.42
N ALA A 237 -13.44 22.16 -19.60
CA ALA A 237 -13.97 20.99 -20.29
C ALA A 237 -12.88 19.98 -20.70
N LYS A 238 -11.70 20.46 -21.12
CA LYS A 238 -10.55 19.60 -21.44
C LYS A 238 -10.03 18.89 -20.17
N TRP A 239 -9.93 19.60 -19.05
CA TRP A 239 -9.53 19.01 -17.77
C TRP A 239 -10.55 17.98 -17.27
N MET A 240 -11.86 18.22 -17.48
CA MET A 240 -12.89 17.25 -17.15
C MET A 240 -12.78 15.97 -17.99
N GLN A 241 -12.32 16.06 -19.23
CA GLN A 241 -12.06 14.89 -20.06
C GLN A 241 -10.79 14.17 -19.58
N GLU A 242 -9.73 14.90 -19.28
CA GLU A 242 -8.48 14.36 -18.73
C GLU A 242 -8.72 13.53 -17.45
N ILE A 243 -9.55 14.03 -16.53
CA ILE A 243 -9.84 13.31 -15.27
C ILE A 243 -10.62 12.02 -15.53
N LYS A 244 -11.56 12.02 -16.49
CA LYS A 244 -12.28 10.80 -16.88
C LYS A 244 -11.36 9.75 -17.48
N ASP A 245 -10.39 10.18 -18.27
CA ASP A 245 -9.41 9.28 -18.89
C ASP A 245 -8.45 8.71 -17.82
N LEU A 246 -8.03 9.52 -16.85
CA LEU A 246 -7.23 9.08 -15.71
C LEU A 246 -8.01 8.11 -14.81
N GLU A 247 -9.26 8.41 -14.49
CA GLU A 247 -10.13 7.54 -13.70
C GLU A 247 -10.28 6.16 -14.35
N LYS A 248 -10.46 6.13 -15.66
CA LYS A 248 -10.57 4.88 -16.42
C LYS A 248 -9.26 4.09 -16.47
N GLN A 249 -8.11 4.76 -16.51
CA GLN A 249 -6.80 4.12 -16.67
C GLN A 249 -6.18 3.67 -15.35
N CYS A 250 -6.32 4.46 -14.31
CA CYS A 250 -5.62 4.29 -13.04
C CYS A 250 -6.38 4.87 -11.83
N GLY A 251 -7.69 5.07 -11.92
CA GLY A 251 -8.54 5.51 -10.81
C GLY A 251 -8.61 4.45 -9.71
N LEU A 252 -8.70 4.90 -8.46
CA LEU A 252 -8.97 4.00 -7.36
C LEU A 252 -10.41 3.49 -7.42
N PRO A 253 -10.66 2.22 -7.12
CA PRO A 253 -12.01 1.70 -6.97
C PRO A 253 -12.79 2.50 -5.93
N THR A 254 -14.04 2.81 -6.25
CA THR A 254 -14.95 3.55 -5.38
C THR A 254 -15.99 2.60 -4.82
N TYR A 255 -16.12 2.55 -3.51
CA TYR A 255 -17.06 1.70 -2.80
C TYR A 255 -18.08 2.56 -2.05
N LYS A 256 -19.32 2.11 -1.93
CA LYS A 256 -20.33 2.79 -1.12
C LYS A 256 -20.13 2.47 0.36
N LEU A 257 -20.48 3.41 1.24
CA LEU A 257 -20.30 3.26 2.70
C LEU A 257 -21.05 2.06 3.31
N ASP A 258 -21.98 1.46 2.61
CA ASP A 258 -22.70 0.25 3.01
C ASP A 258 -22.26 -1.01 2.24
N ASP A 259 -21.29 -0.88 1.35
CA ASP A 259 -20.65 -2.00 0.66
C ASP A 259 -19.42 -2.45 1.43
N PHE A 260 -19.52 -3.61 2.06
CA PHE A 260 -18.44 -4.22 2.82
C PHE A 260 -17.78 -5.38 2.07
N SER A 261 -18.17 -5.65 0.81
CA SER A 261 -17.58 -6.72 0.01
C SER A 261 -16.06 -6.64 -0.11
N PRO A 262 -15.42 -5.45 -0.21
CA PRO A 262 -13.97 -5.34 -0.30
C PRO A 262 -13.18 -5.80 0.93
N PHE A 263 -13.85 -6.01 2.07
CA PHE A 263 -13.21 -6.54 3.27
C PHE A 263 -13.09 -8.06 3.28
N TYR A 264 -13.70 -8.72 2.30
CA TYR A 264 -13.76 -10.18 2.20
C TYR A 264 -13.02 -10.70 0.94
N GLU A 265 -12.44 -9.78 0.17
CA GLU A 265 -11.57 -10.05 -0.99
C GLU A 265 -10.10 -9.99 -0.56
#